data_a5131c7122b4d56f6d813b38954fa256
#
_entry.id   a5131c7122b4d56f6d813b38954fa256
#
_cell.length_a   1.000
_cell.length_b   1.000
_cell.length_c   1.000
_cell.angle_alpha   90.00
_cell.angle_beta   90.00
_cell.angle_gamma   90.00
#
_symmetry.space_group_name_H-M   'P 1'
#
loop_
_entity.id
_entity.type
_entity.pdbx_description
1 polymer ?
#
loop_
_entity_poly.entity_id
_entity_poly.type
_entity_poly.pdbx_seq_one_letter_code
_entity_poly.pdbx_strand_id
1 'polypeptide(L)'
;MNESEAVKQAYDVVIHMDEPRYWYFLLASVLAGFVVVQAFQKLTGASKERALRNMGIFMVAVNLVPPLYGLLNPDVDLNIHRNLPVHFCGINGWLVALNCFWKNQKVFTFSAFLGTIGGVHALLTPQLTIGDAPVILTHYYFNHTAIVVIPIIMARAYGFRFPKWGWIWTYVAAAVLSTSVGVFNWYLNTYHPADVTANYMYMWEAPKVDNPFVQDMAWPWYILPLHAALLLHLVVINFCYRWGTPLESLVGKSWAVRRFT
;
A
#
# COMPACT_ATOMS: atom_id res chain seq x y z
N MET A 1 -17.87 -24.44 16.24
CA MET A 1 -17.49 -23.35 15.31
C MET A 1 -18.74 -23.04 14.53
N ASN A 2 -19.25 -21.82 14.62
CA ASN A 2 -20.46 -21.39 13.93
C ASN A 2 -20.14 -21.25 12.41
N GLU A 3 -21.11 -21.49 11.54
CA GLU A 3 -20.92 -21.44 10.07
C GLU A 3 -20.36 -20.09 9.61
N SER A 4 -20.74 -18.98 10.25
CA SER A 4 -20.21 -17.64 10.03
C SER A 4 -18.73 -17.49 10.44
N GLU A 5 -18.30 -18.19 11.50
CA GLU A 5 -16.89 -18.20 11.91
C GLU A 5 -16.02 -19.02 10.95
N ALA A 6 -16.55 -20.12 10.42
CA ALA A 6 -15.88 -20.94 9.42
C ALA A 6 -15.71 -20.18 8.08
N VAL A 7 -16.73 -19.45 7.66
CA VAL A 7 -16.67 -18.59 6.46
C VAL A 7 -15.69 -17.44 6.67
N LYS A 8 -15.72 -16.79 7.83
CA LYS A 8 -14.77 -15.71 8.17
C LYS A 8 -13.32 -16.21 8.16
N GLN A 9 -13.08 -17.40 8.68
CA GLN A 9 -11.75 -18.02 8.76
C GLN A 9 -11.23 -18.49 7.40
N ALA A 10 -12.12 -18.86 6.46
CA ALA A 10 -11.73 -19.27 5.12
C ALA A 10 -11.19 -18.12 4.24
N TYR A 11 -11.56 -16.87 4.55
CA TYR A 11 -11.13 -15.69 3.78
C TYR A 11 -9.93 -14.96 4.38
N ASP A 12 -9.75 -15.01 5.70
CA ASP A 12 -8.62 -14.37 6.36
C ASP A 12 -7.44 -15.36 6.47
N VAL A 13 -6.47 -15.21 5.58
CA VAL A 13 -5.27 -16.06 5.52
C VAL A 13 -4.06 -15.26 5.94
N VAL A 14 -3.35 -15.74 6.97
CA VAL A 14 -2.02 -15.22 7.37
C VAL A 14 -0.97 -16.21 6.88
N ILE A 15 0.06 -15.70 6.22
CA ILE A 15 1.18 -16.52 5.75
C ILE A 15 2.33 -16.33 6.76
N HIS A 16 2.73 -17.43 7.40
CA HIS A 16 3.75 -17.42 8.43
C HIS A 16 5.16 -17.65 7.88
N MET A 17 6.18 -17.19 8.62
CA MET A 17 7.60 -17.29 8.21
C MET A 17 8.11 -18.73 8.13
N ASP A 18 7.47 -19.69 8.77
CA ASP A 18 7.77 -21.12 8.68
C ASP A 18 7.24 -21.79 7.43
N GLU A 19 6.36 -21.12 6.69
CA GLU A 19 5.85 -21.62 5.42
C GLU A 19 6.83 -21.33 4.26
N PRO A 20 7.21 -22.31 3.43
CA PRO A 20 8.10 -22.09 2.28
C PRO A 20 7.58 -21.02 1.30
N ARG A 21 6.25 -20.93 1.10
CA ARG A 21 5.63 -19.90 0.23
C ARG A 21 5.92 -18.47 0.67
N TYR A 22 6.09 -18.21 1.98
CA TYR A 22 6.48 -16.90 2.50
C TYR A 22 7.79 -16.42 1.85
N TRP A 23 8.83 -17.25 1.91
CA TRP A 23 10.16 -16.90 1.39
C TRP A 23 10.18 -16.82 -0.14
N TYR A 24 9.47 -17.73 -0.84
CA TYR A 24 9.38 -17.67 -2.29
C TYR A 24 8.81 -16.34 -2.76
N PHE A 25 7.69 -15.92 -2.24
CA PHE A 25 7.03 -14.68 -2.67
C PHE A 25 7.80 -13.45 -2.22
N LEU A 26 8.34 -13.43 -1.00
CA LEU A 26 9.15 -12.32 -0.51
C LEU A 26 10.40 -12.12 -1.37
N LEU A 27 11.19 -13.18 -1.61
CA LEU A 27 12.41 -13.12 -2.42
C LEU A 27 12.10 -12.77 -3.86
N ALA A 28 11.05 -13.36 -4.45
CA ALA A 28 10.60 -13.02 -5.81
C ALA A 28 10.22 -11.54 -5.91
N SER A 29 9.51 -10.99 -4.91
CA SER A 29 9.12 -9.58 -4.84
C SER A 29 10.33 -8.65 -4.79
N VAL A 30 11.31 -8.95 -3.93
CA VAL A 30 12.55 -8.16 -3.79
C VAL A 30 13.37 -8.22 -5.07
N LEU A 31 13.56 -9.41 -5.63
CA LEU A 31 14.34 -9.60 -6.86
C LEU A 31 13.67 -8.92 -8.06
N ALA A 32 12.36 -9.13 -8.25
CA ALA A 32 11.60 -8.50 -9.32
C ALA A 32 11.64 -6.97 -9.20
N GLY A 33 11.42 -6.44 -8.00
CA GLY A 33 11.51 -5.01 -7.73
C GLY A 33 12.89 -4.44 -8.08
N PHE A 34 13.96 -5.10 -7.64
CA PHE A 34 15.33 -4.71 -7.99
C PHE A 34 15.56 -4.71 -9.49
N VAL A 35 15.24 -5.80 -10.18
CA VAL A 35 15.43 -5.94 -11.64
C VAL A 35 14.66 -4.86 -12.39
N VAL A 36 13.41 -4.60 -12.03
CA VAL A 36 12.57 -3.58 -12.67
C VAL A 36 13.16 -2.19 -12.48
N VAL A 37 13.62 -1.84 -11.28
CA VAL A 37 14.28 -0.54 -11.00
C VAL A 37 15.54 -0.40 -11.84
N GLN A 38 16.40 -1.42 -11.91
CA GLN A 38 17.64 -1.37 -12.68
C GLN A 38 17.37 -1.28 -14.20
N ALA A 39 16.43 -2.05 -14.69
CA ALA A 39 16.01 -2.00 -16.10
C ALA A 39 15.46 -0.62 -16.46
N PHE A 40 14.63 -0.05 -15.61
CA PHE A 40 14.02 1.27 -15.85
C PHE A 40 15.04 2.41 -15.89
N GLN A 41 16.11 2.35 -15.09
CA GLN A 41 17.16 3.34 -15.09
C GLN A 41 17.97 3.41 -16.39
N LYS A 42 17.96 2.32 -17.17
CA LYS A 42 18.63 2.27 -18.48
C LYS A 42 17.81 2.92 -19.60
N LEU A 43 16.52 3.19 -19.35
CA LEU A 43 15.63 3.78 -20.33
C LEU A 43 15.80 5.30 -20.41
N THR A 44 15.74 5.83 -21.63
CA THR A 44 15.86 7.27 -21.91
C THR A 44 14.77 7.76 -22.87
N GLY A 45 14.54 9.06 -22.89
CA GLY A 45 13.63 9.70 -23.86
C GLY A 45 12.24 9.03 -23.93
N ALA A 46 11.77 8.81 -25.14
CA ALA A 46 10.43 8.26 -25.40
C ALA A 46 10.23 6.82 -24.85
N SER A 47 11.28 6.01 -24.78
CA SER A 47 11.19 4.65 -24.24
C SER A 47 10.88 4.66 -22.74
N LYS A 48 11.48 5.59 -21.98
CA LYS A 48 11.23 5.79 -20.56
C LYS A 48 9.77 6.22 -20.31
N GLU A 49 9.29 7.21 -21.09
CA GLU A 49 7.90 7.69 -20.98
C GLU A 49 6.88 6.58 -21.31
N ARG A 50 7.14 5.82 -22.36
CA ARG A 50 6.29 4.68 -22.74
C ARG A 50 6.28 3.59 -21.65
N ALA A 51 7.44 3.28 -21.09
CA ALA A 51 7.54 2.28 -20.03
C ALA A 51 6.77 2.70 -18.77
N LEU A 52 6.87 3.97 -18.34
CA LEU A 52 6.10 4.47 -17.20
C LEU A 52 4.60 4.42 -17.46
N ARG A 53 4.16 4.86 -18.63
CA ARG A 53 2.74 4.79 -19.02
C ARG A 53 2.23 3.34 -19.05
N ASN A 54 2.99 2.42 -19.63
CA ASN A 54 2.61 1.01 -19.68
C ASN A 54 2.54 0.40 -18.28
N MET A 55 3.45 0.79 -17.38
CA MET A 55 3.41 0.42 -15.97
C MET A 55 2.13 0.93 -15.29
N GLY A 56 1.73 2.17 -15.56
CA GLY A 56 0.45 2.71 -15.07
C GLY A 56 -0.76 1.93 -15.58
N ILE A 57 -0.83 1.62 -16.89
CA ILE A 57 -1.90 0.79 -17.49
C ILE A 57 -1.93 -0.59 -16.83
N PHE A 58 -0.77 -1.22 -16.68
CA PHE A 58 -0.66 -2.53 -16.06
C PHE A 58 -1.12 -2.52 -14.59
N MET A 59 -0.75 -1.47 -13.83
CA MET A 59 -1.23 -1.30 -12.45
C MET A 59 -2.74 -1.07 -12.36
N VAL A 60 -3.36 -0.37 -13.30
CA VAL A 60 -4.82 -0.29 -13.38
C VAL A 60 -5.43 -1.70 -13.55
N ALA A 61 -4.89 -2.50 -14.46
CA ALA A 61 -5.36 -3.88 -14.67
C ALA A 61 -5.17 -4.74 -13.40
N VAL A 62 -4.02 -4.61 -12.72
CA VAL A 62 -3.74 -5.31 -11.45
C VAL A 62 -4.76 -4.93 -10.38
N ASN A 63 -5.07 -3.64 -10.22
CA ASN A 63 -6.06 -3.20 -9.22
C ASN A 63 -7.49 -3.68 -9.50
N LEU A 64 -7.79 -4.08 -10.74
CA LEU A 64 -9.06 -4.67 -11.13
C LEU A 64 -9.14 -6.18 -10.86
N VAL A 65 -8.02 -6.85 -10.56
CA VAL A 65 -8.01 -8.30 -10.33
C VAL A 65 -8.93 -8.73 -9.19
N PRO A 66 -8.87 -8.15 -7.96
CA PRO A 66 -9.74 -8.60 -6.87
C PRO A 66 -11.23 -8.46 -7.17
N PRO A 67 -11.74 -7.29 -7.62
CA PRO A 67 -13.16 -7.17 -7.92
C PRO A 67 -13.60 -8.07 -9.07
N LEU A 68 -12.79 -8.24 -10.13
CA LEU A 68 -13.11 -9.15 -11.23
C LEU A 68 -13.09 -10.60 -10.77
N TYR A 69 -12.12 -10.99 -9.93
CA TYR A 69 -12.08 -12.33 -9.37
C TYR A 69 -13.35 -12.65 -8.57
N GLY A 70 -13.80 -11.71 -7.72
CA GLY A 70 -15.02 -11.88 -6.96
C GLY A 70 -16.27 -11.97 -7.84
N LEU A 71 -16.35 -11.15 -8.91
CA LEU A 71 -17.48 -11.18 -9.85
C LEU A 71 -17.55 -12.48 -10.67
N LEU A 72 -16.40 -13.10 -10.97
CA LEU A 72 -16.31 -14.30 -11.80
C LEU A 72 -16.37 -15.60 -11.02
N ASN A 73 -16.25 -15.55 -9.69
CA ASN A 73 -16.27 -16.73 -8.83
C ASN A 73 -17.49 -16.68 -7.90
N PRO A 74 -18.52 -17.52 -8.15
CA PRO A 74 -19.72 -17.54 -7.33
C PRO A 74 -19.48 -17.88 -5.85
N ASP A 75 -18.40 -18.58 -5.56
CA ASP A 75 -18.02 -18.96 -4.20
C ASP A 75 -17.40 -17.81 -3.39
N VAL A 76 -17.11 -16.67 -4.04
CA VAL A 76 -16.57 -15.47 -3.38
C VAL A 76 -17.72 -14.52 -3.05
N ASP A 77 -18.00 -14.35 -1.77
CA ASP A 77 -18.97 -13.36 -1.29
C ASP A 77 -18.41 -11.93 -1.51
N LEU A 78 -18.94 -11.24 -2.53
CA LEU A 78 -18.65 -9.84 -2.77
C LEU A 78 -19.44 -8.97 -1.80
N ASN A 79 -18.78 -8.57 -0.72
CA ASN A 79 -19.39 -7.78 0.33
C ASN A 79 -18.71 -6.41 0.46
N ILE A 80 -19.51 -5.33 0.48
CA ILE A 80 -19.02 -3.95 0.66
C ILE A 80 -18.30 -3.74 2.00
N HIS A 81 -18.45 -4.65 2.97
CA HIS A 81 -17.74 -4.62 4.26
C HIS A 81 -16.30 -5.12 4.16
N ARG A 82 -15.92 -5.79 3.06
CA ARG A 82 -14.63 -6.46 2.92
C ARG A 82 -13.88 -6.11 1.62
N ASN A 83 -14.58 -5.97 0.50
CA ASN A 83 -13.96 -6.00 -0.82
C ASN A 83 -13.66 -4.63 -1.43
N LEU A 84 -14.01 -3.52 -0.77
CA LEU A 84 -13.66 -2.20 -1.28
C LEU A 84 -12.16 -1.90 -1.13
N PRO A 85 -11.52 -1.25 -2.12
CA PRO A 85 -10.08 -0.95 -2.09
C PRO A 85 -9.76 0.28 -1.22
N VAL A 86 -10.38 0.40 -0.04
CA VAL A 86 -10.23 1.56 0.86
C VAL A 86 -9.21 1.37 1.99
N HIS A 87 -8.48 0.25 2.01
CA HIS A 87 -7.25 0.14 2.79
C HIS A 87 -6.14 1.01 2.19
N PHE A 88 -5.17 1.46 2.99
CA PHE A 88 -4.05 2.27 2.50
C PHE A 88 -3.33 1.64 1.29
N CYS A 89 -3.11 0.33 1.29
CA CYS A 89 -2.45 -0.36 0.18
C CYS A 89 -3.31 -0.35 -1.10
N GLY A 90 -4.63 -0.53 -0.98
CA GLY A 90 -5.56 -0.44 -2.10
C GLY A 90 -5.58 0.96 -2.70
N ILE A 91 -5.73 2.00 -1.86
CA ILE A 91 -5.68 3.40 -2.30
C ILE A 91 -4.34 3.72 -2.95
N ASN A 92 -3.21 3.27 -2.35
CA ASN A 92 -1.89 3.49 -2.93
C ASN A 92 -1.72 2.77 -4.27
N GLY A 93 -2.28 1.57 -4.46
CA GLY A 93 -2.28 0.88 -5.74
C GLY A 93 -2.87 1.75 -6.86
N TRP A 94 -4.01 2.40 -6.61
CA TRP A 94 -4.64 3.33 -7.55
C TRP A 94 -3.83 4.62 -7.71
N LEU A 95 -3.34 5.21 -6.62
CA LEU A 95 -2.58 6.45 -6.67
C LEU A 95 -1.27 6.29 -7.45
N VAL A 96 -0.52 5.20 -7.27
CA VAL A 96 0.72 4.97 -8.04
C VAL A 96 0.41 4.68 -9.51
N ALA A 97 -0.68 3.96 -9.82
CA ALA A 97 -1.13 3.74 -11.18
C ALA A 97 -1.40 5.06 -11.90
N LEU A 98 -2.24 5.92 -11.30
CA LEU A 98 -2.61 7.22 -11.85
C LEU A 98 -1.40 8.17 -11.91
N ASN A 99 -0.51 8.11 -10.93
CA ASN A 99 0.67 8.97 -10.90
C ASN A 99 1.71 8.64 -11.99
N CYS A 100 1.67 7.45 -12.57
CA CYS A 100 2.43 7.14 -13.77
C CYS A 100 2.05 8.03 -14.97
N PHE A 101 0.81 8.55 -14.99
CA PHE A 101 0.32 9.48 -16.01
C PHE A 101 0.46 10.93 -15.58
N TRP A 102 0.08 11.25 -14.35
CA TRP A 102 0.01 12.63 -13.83
C TRP A 102 1.36 13.21 -13.46
N LYS A 103 2.29 12.37 -12.98
CA LYS A 103 3.60 12.79 -12.47
C LYS A 103 3.49 13.91 -11.43
N ASN A 104 2.51 13.80 -10.55
CA ASN A 104 2.22 14.80 -9.53
C ASN A 104 3.08 14.59 -8.29
N GLN A 105 3.77 15.65 -7.84
CA GLN A 105 4.67 15.62 -6.70
C GLN A 105 3.96 15.33 -5.36
N LYS A 106 2.73 15.82 -5.16
CA LYS A 106 1.98 15.58 -3.90
C LYS A 106 1.53 14.13 -3.82
N VAL A 107 1.00 13.58 -4.92
CA VAL A 107 0.64 12.17 -5.04
C VAL A 107 1.86 11.28 -4.83
N PHE A 108 3.00 11.62 -5.46
CA PHE A 108 4.27 10.91 -5.23
C PHE A 108 4.63 10.90 -3.74
N THR A 109 4.62 12.07 -3.08
CA THR A 109 5.02 12.17 -1.67
C THR A 109 4.17 11.28 -0.78
N PHE A 110 2.84 11.36 -0.92
CA PHE A 110 1.90 10.54 -0.17
C PHE A 110 2.13 9.04 -0.43
N SER A 111 2.16 8.64 -1.71
CA SER A 111 2.30 7.23 -2.10
C SER A 111 3.68 6.66 -1.76
N ALA A 112 4.75 7.45 -1.87
CA ALA A 112 6.09 7.00 -1.55
C ALA A 112 6.26 6.74 -0.04
N PHE A 113 5.68 7.55 0.83
CA PHE A 113 5.68 7.29 2.26
C PHE A 113 4.77 6.11 2.62
N LEU A 114 3.48 6.21 2.33
CA LEU A 114 2.50 5.21 2.77
C LEU A 114 2.61 3.90 2.00
N GLY A 115 2.96 3.96 0.70
CA GLY A 115 3.21 2.76 -0.11
C GLY A 115 4.44 2.00 0.39
N THR A 116 5.52 2.69 0.77
CA THR A 116 6.70 2.03 1.35
C THR A 116 6.37 1.41 2.71
N ILE A 117 5.70 2.14 3.62
CA ILE A 117 5.32 1.62 4.93
C ILE A 117 4.38 0.42 4.76
N GLY A 118 3.25 0.62 4.10
CA GLY A 118 2.23 -0.43 3.94
C GLY A 118 2.72 -1.61 3.10
N GLY A 119 3.45 -1.34 2.00
CA GLY A 119 3.98 -2.38 1.12
C GLY A 119 5.03 -3.25 1.81
N VAL A 120 5.97 -2.65 2.54
CA VAL A 120 7.00 -3.41 3.28
C VAL A 120 6.37 -4.23 4.40
N HIS A 121 5.47 -3.63 5.21
CA HIS A 121 4.77 -4.39 6.25
C HIS A 121 3.94 -5.53 5.67
N ALA A 122 3.20 -5.30 4.59
CA ALA A 122 2.41 -6.34 3.95
C ALA A 122 3.26 -7.49 3.37
N LEU A 123 4.46 -7.19 2.87
CA LEU A 123 5.38 -8.23 2.39
C LEU A 123 6.03 -9.02 3.53
N LEU A 124 6.25 -8.38 4.70
CA LEU A 124 6.86 -9.02 5.87
C LEU A 124 5.85 -9.74 6.77
N THR A 125 4.61 -9.28 6.81
CA THR A 125 3.53 -9.88 7.61
C THR A 125 2.28 -10.04 6.74
N PRO A 126 2.28 -10.98 5.78
CA PRO A 126 1.22 -11.11 4.80
C PRO A 126 -0.10 -11.54 5.44
N GLN A 127 -1.14 -10.72 5.25
CA GLN A 127 -2.52 -11.02 5.62
C GLN A 127 -3.42 -10.78 4.41
N LEU A 128 -4.05 -11.86 3.92
CA LEU A 128 -5.01 -11.81 2.83
C LEU A 128 -6.43 -11.84 3.41
N THR A 129 -7.31 -11.01 2.90
CA THR A 129 -8.69 -10.85 3.39
C THR A 129 -9.74 -11.43 2.46
N ILE A 130 -9.33 -11.96 1.31
CA ILE A 130 -10.20 -12.56 0.30
C ILE A 130 -9.70 -13.95 -0.15
N GLY A 131 -9.08 -14.68 0.79
CA GLY A 131 -8.49 -15.99 0.55
C GLY A 131 -7.12 -15.96 -0.13
N ASP A 132 -6.52 -17.13 -0.32
CA ASP A 132 -5.19 -17.32 -0.88
C ASP A 132 -5.19 -18.07 -2.23
N ALA A 133 -6.30 -17.99 -2.98
CA ALA A 133 -6.31 -18.52 -4.36
C ALA A 133 -5.10 -17.98 -5.14
N PRO A 134 -4.48 -18.79 -6.01
CA PRO A 134 -3.22 -18.43 -6.68
C PRO A 134 -3.22 -17.05 -7.36
N VAL A 135 -4.34 -16.65 -7.96
CA VAL A 135 -4.50 -15.32 -8.58
C VAL A 135 -4.50 -14.21 -7.54
N ILE A 136 -5.15 -14.40 -6.40
CA ILE A 136 -5.23 -13.43 -5.30
C ILE A 136 -3.88 -13.32 -4.61
N LEU A 137 -3.23 -14.44 -4.34
CA LEU A 137 -1.90 -14.48 -3.75
C LEU A 137 -0.88 -13.76 -4.63
N THR A 138 -0.88 -14.04 -5.94
CA THR A 138 -0.02 -13.36 -6.91
C THR A 138 -0.31 -11.85 -6.96
N HIS A 139 -1.60 -11.47 -7.01
CA HIS A 139 -2.01 -10.07 -6.96
C HIS A 139 -1.50 -9.37 -5.69
N TYR A 140 -1.65 -10.02 -4.54
CA TYR A 140 -1.24 -9.47 -3.25
C TYR A 140 0.25 -9.07 -3.26
N TYR A 141 1.13 -10.00 -3.56
CA TYR A 141 2.58 -9.73 -3.56
C TYR A 141 2.99 -8.76 -4.67
N PHE A 142 2.36 -8.88 -5.85
CA PHE A 142 2.62 -7.97 -6.95
C PHE A 142 2.23 -6.52 -6.62
N ASN A 143 1.01 -6.31 -6.09
CA ASN A 143 0.53 -4.99 -5.74
C ASN A 143 1.40 -4.34 -4.65
N HIS A 144 1.73 -5.08 -3.58
CA HIS A 144 2.56 -4.57 -2.50
C HIS A 144 4.01 -4.28 -2.93
N THR A 145 4.56 -5.07 -3.84
CA THR A 145 5.84 -4.77 -4.48
C THR A 145 5.76 -3.49 -5.33
N ALA A 146 4.73 -3.35 -6.13
CA ALA A 146 4.58 -2.23 -7.06
C ALA A 146 4.39 -0.88 -6.35
N ILE A 147 3.62 -0.83 -5.24
CA ILE A 147 3.44 0.41 -4.47
C ILE A 147 4.73 0.88 -3.78
N VAL A 148 5.74 0.00 -3.63
CA VAL A 148 7.09 0.37 -3.19
C VAL A 148 7.98 0.76 -4.38
N VAL A 149 7.97 -0.05 -5.44
CA VAL A 149 8.90 0.06 -6.58
C VAL A 149 8.61 1.27 -7.46
N ILE A 150 7.33 1.56 -7.74
CA ILE A 150 6.97 2.67 -8.64
C ILE A 150 7.43 4.03 -8.08
N PRO A 151 7.23 4.37 -6.80
CA PRO A 151 7.80 5.58 -6.22
C PRO A 151 9.34 5.63 -6.29
N ILE A 152 10.04 4.50 -6.11
CA ILE A 152 11.50 4.44 -6.27
C ILE A 152 11.90 4.79 -7.71
N ILE A 153 11.20 4.26 -8.71
CA ILE A 153 11.41 4.59 -10.12
C ILE A 153 11.17 6.07 -10.35
N MET A 154 10.09 6.63 -9.85
CA MET A 154 9.77 8.05 -9.99
C MET A 154 10.85 8.94 -9.35
N ALA A 155 11.33 8.58 -8.17
CA ALA A 155 12.42 9.30 -7.52
C ALA A 155 13.72 9.25 -8.33
N ARG A 156 14.10 8.07 -8.82
CA ARG A 156 15.39 7.87 -9.50
C ARG A 156 15.39 8.31 -10.95
N ALA A 157 14.33 8.00 -11.69
CA ALA A 157 14.28 8.25 -13.13
C ALA A 157 13.69 9.61 -13.52
N TYR A 158 12.84 10.18 -12.65
CA TYR A 158 12.16 11.47 -12.90
C TYR A 158 12.55 12.58 -11.92
N GLY A 159 13.36 12.29 -10.93
CA GLY A 159 13.88 13.28 -10.01
C GLY A 159 12.89 13.74 -8.94
N PHE A 160 11.79 13.01 -8.70
CA PHE A 160 10.89 13.30 -7.59
C PHE A 160 11.64 13.26 -6.25
N ARG A 161 11.25 14.13 -5.31
CA ARG A 161 11.94 14.29 -4.03
C ARG A 161 10.94 14.48 -2.90
N PHE A 162 11.30 14.05 -1.68
CA PHE A 162 10.52 14.35 -0.50
C PHE A 162 10.66 15.83 -0.11
N PRO A 163 9.57 16.60 -0.06
CA PRO A 163 9.59 17.96 0.47
C PRO A 163 9.99 17.97 1.95
N LYS A 164 10.53 19.09 2.44
CA LYS A 164 10.99 19.23 3.83
C LYS A 164 9.93 18.78 4.85
N TRP A 165 8.69 19.17 4.63
CA TRP A 165 7.55 18.89 5.51
C TRP A 165 6.61 17.81 4.95
N GLY A 166 7.06 17.07 3.92
CA GLY A 166 6.26 16.04 3.24
C GLY A 166 5.74 14.96 4.19
N TRP A 167 6.53 14.55 5.17
CA TRP A 167 6.15 13.57 6.17
C TRP A 167 5.01 14.06 7.08
N ILE A 168 5.00 15.35 7.48
CA ILE A 168 3.91 15.93 8.29
C ILE A 168 2.61 15.95 7.47
N TRP A 169 2.67 16.47 6.24
CA TRP A 169 1.48 16.51 5.38
C TRP A 169 0.94 15.12 5.06
N THR A 170 1.84 14.16 4.87
CA THR A 170 1.44 12.76 4.67
C THR A 170 0.76 12.21 5.92
N TYR A 171 1.29 12.48 7.11
CA TYR A 171 0.67 12.07 8.37
C TYR A 171 -0.73 12.68 8.54
N VAL A 172 -0.85 13.99 8.35
CA VAL A 172 -2.15 14.67 8.47
C VAL A 172 -3.16 14.12 7.47
N ALA A 173 -2.74 13.95 6.21
CA ALA A 173 -3.61 13.37 5.18
C ALA A 173 -4.01 11.93 5.50
N ALA A 174 -3.08 11.11 6.01
CA ALA A 174 -3.35 9.74 6.44
C ALA A 174 -4.31 9.70 7.64
N ALA A 175 -4.13 10.59 8.62
CA ALA A 175 -5.00 10.67 9.78
C ALA A 175 -6.43 11.10 9.41
N VAL A 176 -6.58 12.10 8.55
CA VAL A 176 -7.89 12.52 8.02
C VAL A 176 -8.54 11.39 7.25
N LEU A 177 -7.80 10.72 6.37
CA LEU A 177 -8.31 9.62 5.56
C LEU A 177 -8.73 8.43 6.43
N SER A 178 -7.88 8.00 7.39
CA SER A 178 -8.22 6.88 8.28
C SER A 178 -9.42 7.18 9.17
N THR A 179 -9.52 8.41 9.69
CA THR A 179 -10.70 8.84 10.45
C THR A 179 -11.98 8.80 9.59
N SER A 180 -11.90 9.28 8.34
CA SER A 180 -13.04 9.23 7.40
C SER A 180 -13.45 7.80 7.10
N VAL A 181 -12.49 6.91 6.93
CA VAL A 181 -12.73 5.46 6.75
C VAL A 181 -13.30 4.84 8.03
N GLY A 182 -12.86 5.28 9.22
CA GLY A 182 -13.45 4.86 10.50
C GLY A 182 -14.94 5.22 10.60
N VAL A 183 -15.31 6.44 10.19
CA VAL A 183 -16.72 6.87 10.10
C VAL A 183 -17.49 6.03 9.08
N PHE A 184 -16.87 5.68 7.95
CA PHE A 184 -17.48 4.81 6.95
C PHE A 184 -17.68 3.39 7.48
N ASN A 185 -16.71 2.81 8.19
CA ASN A 185 -16.89 1.52 8.89
C ASN A 185 -18.06 1.56 9.87
N TRP A 186 -18.11 2.62 10.70
CA TRP A 186 -19.21 2.81 11.63
C TRP A 186 -20.56 2.86 10.92
N TYR A 187 -20.65 3.62 9.82
CA TYR A 187 -21.88 3.71 9.01
C TYR A 187 -22.30 2.34 8.47
N LEU A 188 -21.38 1.59 7.86
CA LEU A 188 -21.68 0.26 7.34
C LEU A 188 -22.15 -0.70 8.45
N ASN A 189 -21.41 -0.76 9.55
CA ASN A 189 -21.70 -1.67 10.65
C ASN A 189 -23.02 -1.34 11.38
N THR A 190 -23.44 -0.06 11.36
CA THR A 190 -24.65 0.39 12.05
C THR A 190 -25.89 0.31 11.17
N TYR A 191 -25.80 0.76 9.92
CA TYR A 191 -26.97 0.93 9.05
C TYR A 191 -27.09 -0.14 7.95
N HIS A 192 -26.02 -0.88 7.70
CA HIS A 192 -25.97 -1.96 6.72
C HIS A 192 -25.33 -3.20 7.34
N PRO A 193 -25.88 -3.73 8.45
CA PRO A 193 -25.26 -4.87 9.13
C PRO A 193 -25.17 -6.08 8.20
N ALA A 194 -24.04 -6.78 8.26
CA ALA A 194 -23.77 -8.00 7.52
C ALA A 194 -23.05 -8.99 8.44
N ASP A 195 -22.95 -10.25 8.00
CA ASP A 195 -22.22 -11.30 8.74
C ASP A 195 -20.75 -10.98 8.93
N VAL A 196 -20.21 -10.06 8.10
CA VAL A 196 -18.84 -9.57 8.16
C VAL A 196 -18.81 -8.12 8.60
N THR A 197 -18.05 -7.83 9.64
CA THR A 197 -17.84 -6.47 10.14
C THR A 197 -16.90 -5.69 9.22
N ALA A 198 -17.30 -4.47 8.82
CA ALA A 198 -16.41 -3.58 8.08
C ALA A 198 -15.27 -3.08 8.99
N ASN A 199 -14.03 -3.35 8.59
CA ASN A 199 -12.83 -3.00 9.34
C ASN A 199 -11.72 -2.44 8.43
N TYR A 200 -12.09 -1.55 7.54
CA TYR A 200 -11.14 -0.89 6.65
C TYR A 200 -10.15 -0.04 7.45
N MET A 201 -8.87 -0.10 7.05
CA MET A 201 -7.75 0.57 7.72
C MET A 201 -7.61 0.21 9.21
N TYR A 202 -8.25 -0.91 9.64
CA TYR A 202 -8.26 -1.35 11.03
C TYR A 202 -8.79 -0.29 12.01
N MET A 203 -9.78 0.49 11.56
CA MET A 203 -10.37 1.56 12.37
C MET A 203 -11.55 1.09 13.24
N TRP A 204 -11.89 -0.21 13.21
CA TRP A 204 -12.95 -0.82 14.01
C TRP A 204 -12.43 -1.90 14.96
N GLU A 205 -11.54 -2.77 14.48
CA GLU A 205 -10.87 -3.81 15.26
C GLU A 205 -9.37 -3.80 14.91
N ALA A 206 -8.52 -4.15 15.90
CA ALA A 206 -7.09 -4.27 15.67
C ALA A 206 -6.78 -5.37 14.64
N PRO A 207 -5.75 -5.19 13.79
CA PRO A 207 -5.34 -6.23 12.84
C PRO A 207 -4.87 -7.49 13.59
N LYS A 208 -5.27 -8.66 13.08
CA LYS A 208 -4.90 -9.97 13.64
C LYS A 208 -3.58 -10.46 13.04
N VAL A 209 -2.50 -9.74 13.28
CA VAL A 209 -1.17 -10.04 12.73
C VAL A 209 -0.15 -10.08 13.87
N ASP A 210 0.85 -10.95 13.72
CA ASP A 210 2.01 -10.97 14.61
C ASP A 210 2.97 -9.82 14.22
N ASN A 211 2.68 -8.64 14.74
CA ASN A 211 3.42 -7.42 14.43
C ASN A 211 3.66 -6.64 15.73
N PRO A 212 4.91 -6.26 16.05
CA PRO A 212 5.25 -5.60 17.31
C PRO A 212 4.60 -4.22 17.49
N PHE A 213 4.09 -3.60 16.43
CA PHE A 213 3.39 -2.32 16.49
C PHE A 213 1.89 -2.47 16.75
N VAL A 214 1.36 -3.69 16.70
CA VAL A 214 -0.03 -3.98 17.03
C VAL A 214 -0.11 -4.36 18.49
N GLN A 215 -0.86 -3.57 19.27
CA GLN A 215 -1.06 -3.80 20.69
C GLN A 215 -2.46 -4.36 20.92
N ASP A 216 -2.58 -5.37 21.78
CA ASP A 216 -3.86 -5.92 22.22
C ASP A 216 -4.50 -4.97 23.25
N MET A 217 -5.21 -3.99 22.71
CA MET A 217 -5.90 -2.94 23.48
C MET A 217 -7.33 -2.81 22.99
N ALA A 218 -8.24 -2.47 23.91
CA ALA A 218 -9.63 -2.21 23.54
C ALA A 218 -9.75 -1.01 22.58
N TRP A 219 -10.80 -1.04 21.73
CA TRP A 219 -11.16 0.11 20.91
C TRP A 219 -11.53 1.32 21.81
N PRO A 220 -11.12 2.55 21.48
CA PRO A 220 -10.30 2.97 20.32
C PRO A 220 -8.78 3.02 20.62
N TRP A 221 -8.31 2.54 21.77
CA TRP A 221 -6.98 2.79 22.31
C TRP A 221 -5.86 2.18 21.47
N TYR A 222 -6.08 1.04 20.81
CA TYR A 222 -5.09 0.43 19.91
C TYR A 222 -4.75 1.31 18.68
N ILE A 223 -5.60 2.29 18.35
CA ILE A 223 -5.35 3.24 17.24
C ILE A 223 -4.15 4.14 17.57
N LEU A 224 -3.94 4.49 18.84
CA LEU A 224 -2.83 5.36 19.25
C LEU A 224 -1.46 4.75 18.94
N PRO A 225 -1.12 3.50 19.35
CA PRO A 225 0.15 2.88 18.96
C PRO A 225 0.29 2.70 17.44
N LEU A 226 -0.78 2.43 16.69
CA LEU A 226 -0.72 2.39 15.22
C LEU A 226 -0.36 3.74 14.61
N HIS A 227 -0.94 4.83 15.10
CA HIS A 227 -0.58 6.19 14.67
C HIS A 227 0.83 6.59 15.11
N ALA A 228 1.26 6.20 16.30
CA ALA A 228 2.63 6.41 16.77
C ALA A 228 3.64 5.66 15.89
N ALA A 229 3.34 4.41 15.53
CA ALA A 229 4.14 3.62 14.60
C ALA A 229 4.20 4.26 13.21
N LEU A 230 3.06 4.70 12.67
CA LEU A 230 3.01 5.43 11.41
C LEU A 230 3.91 6.67 11.44
N LEU A 231 3.79 7.50 12.48
CA LEU A 231 4.59 8.71 12.64
C LEU A 231 6.09 8.38 12.71
N LEU A 232 6.46 7.36 13.50
CA LEU A 232 7.85 6.88 13.60
C LEU A 232 8.40 6.48 12.23
N HIS A 233 7.67 5.69 11.46
CA HIS A 233 8.09 5.26 10.13
C HIS A 233 8.25 6.43 9.17
N LEU A 234 7.32 7.40 9.17
CA LEU A 234 7.42 8.60 8.35
C LEU A 234 8.68 9.39 8.68
N VAL A 235 9.01 9.57 9.97
CA VAL A 235 10.22 10.27 10.42
C VAL A 235 11.46 9.50 10.00
N VAL A 236 11.49 8.17 10.22
CA VAL A 236 12.64 7.32 9.86
C VAL A 236 12.90 7.35 8.35
N ILE A 237 11.87 7.17 7.53
CA ILE A 237 12.00 7.21 6.06
C ILE A 237 12.48 8.59 5.61
N ASN A 238 11.92 9.67 6.15
CA ASN A 238 12.34 11.02 5.82
C ASN A 238 13.80 11.27 6.25
N PHE A 239 14.21 10.79 7.41
CA PHE A 239 15.58 10.88 7.90
C PHE A 239 16.55 10.09 7.01
N CYS A 240 16.28 8.81 6.75
CA CYS A 240 17.11 7.95 5.90
C CYS A 240 17.27 8.53 4.49
N TYR A 241 16.17 9.06 3.92
CA TYR A 241 16.21 9.71 2.61
C TYR A 241 17.14 10.93 2.62
N ARG A 242 17.06 11.78 3.65
CA ARG A 242 17.89 12.99 3.75
C ARG A 242 19.35 12.67 4.04
N TRP A 243 19.61 11.67 4.88
CA TRP A 243 20.95 11.22 5.21
C TRP A 243 21.68 10.60 4.01
N GLY A 244 20.95 9.78 3.24
CA GLY A 244 21.50 9.12 2.05
C GLY A 244 21.63 10.02 0.83
N THR A 245 21.18 11.29 0.89
CA THR A 245 21.24 12.21 -0.23
C THR A 245 22.40 13.20 -0.01
N PRO A 246 23.46 13.22 -0.86
CA PRO A 246 24.56 14.18 -0.73
C PRO A 246 24.02 15.61 -0.66
N LEU A 247 24.56 16.45 0.25
CA LEU A 247 24.12 17.84 0.45
C LEU A 247 24.10 18.66 -0.84
N GLU A 248 25.04 18.40 -1.74
CA GLU A 248 25.13 19.05 -3.06
C GLU A 248 23.92 18.78 -3.95
N SER A 249 23.32 17.59 -3.85
CA SER A 249 22.10 17.27 -4.60
C SER A 249 20.84 17.92 -4.02
N LEU A 250 20.89 18.34 -2.75
CA LEU A 250 19.80 19.06 -2.07
C LEU A 250 19.83 20.56 -2.35
N VAL A 251 21.02 21.13 -2.53
CA VAL A 251 21.23 22.57 -2.74
C VAL A 251 21.23 22.95 -4.23
N GLY A 252 21.78 22.09 -5.08
CA GLY A 252 22.05 22.40 -6.49
C GLY A 252 20.87 22.32 -7.46
N LYS A 253 19.70 21.82 -7.04
CA LYS A 253 18.55 21.59 -7.95
C LYS A 253 17.22 22.23 -7.53
N SER A 254 17.29 23.45 -7.02
CA SER A 254 16.09 24.29 -6.81
C SER A 254 15.32 24.62 -8.11
N TRP A 255 15.88 24.41 -9.28
CA TRP A 255 15.36 24.67 -10.60
C TRP A 255 14.45 23.59 -11.15
N ALA A 256 14.65 22.29 -10.82
CA ALA A 256 13.82 21.20 -11.33
C ALA A 256 12.43 21.20 -10.69
N VAL A 257 12.29 21.74 -9.49
CA VAL A 257 11.02 21.86 -8.77
C VAL A 257 10.10 22.93 -9.38
N ARG A 258 10.67 23.96 -10.05
CA ARG A 258 9.86 25.04 -10.63
C ARG A 258 9.15 24.70 -11.95
N ARG A 259 9.38 23.53 -12.53
CA ARG A 259 8.67 23.11 -13.76
C ARG A 259 7.42 22.26 -13.50
N PHE A 260 7.10 21.99 -12.24
CA PHE A 260 5.98 21.11 -11.86
C PHE A 260 5.07 21.70 -10.75
N THR A 261 5.17 23.02 -10.48
CA THR A 261 4.19 23.76 -9.65
C THR A 261 3.10 24.38 -10.48
#